data_22b27f254ab7b0d9f094df54a546645f
#
_entry.id   22b27f254ab7b0d9f094df54a546645f
#
_cell.length_a   1.000
_cell.length_b   1.000
_cell.length_c   1.000
_cell.angle_alpha   90.00
_cell.angle_beta   90.00
_cell.angle_gamma   90.00
#
_symmetry.space_group_name_H-M   'P 1'
#
loop_
_entity.id
_entity.type
_entity.pdbx_description
1 polymer ?
#
loop_
_entity_poly.entity_id
_entity_poly.type
_entity_poly.pdbx_seq_one_letter_code
_entity_poly.pdbx_strand_id
1 'polypeptide(L)'
;SLQAEIAADYFTLRGFDAQAAIYKQSIDLYTKSLNLVKAQFAGAIASALDVARVESLLFSTETKYAQIQGQRQVAEQAIAVLVNMAPASFKIDPVDDLRVAKFTVPPSIPSTLLERRPDIAAMERRMAEANRAIGIARAAFFPNVRFRADGGILDVGFNAVEIAKFVTGFWSYGSLVEVPAFGGGYRRAQLQKTWSAYREMEDRYRSTVLNAFREVENNLSLTNRLTLAAERQDAAVGATFKAQNLTTELYQGGLASSLELIYAQVAVLTARIDLVQIKAELLRSSVALNRALGGGWDRKQLPADEQIQPFGTFQYVDLKKPPPAGGIDVNAANNAVNNDLTKPSVH
;
A
#
# COMPACT_ATOMS: atom_id res chain seq x y z
N SER A 1 4.30 0.21 1.42
CA SER A 1 4.07 0.71 2.78
C SER A 1 2.57 0.97 2.96
N LEU A 2 2.06 0.84 4.17
CA LEU A 2 0.63 1.01 4.51
C LEU A 2 0.06 2.36 4.03
N GLN A 3 0.81 3.44 4.21
CA GLN A 3 0.40 4.78 3.75
C GLN A 3 0.15 4.86 2.24
N ALA A 4 1.01 4.23 1.44
CA ALA A 4 0.84 4.20 -0.01
C ALA A 4 -0.36 3.35 -0.44
N GLU A 5 -0.66 2.27 0.29
CA GLU A 5 -1.84 1.44 0.07
C GLU A 5 -3.12 2.20 0.40
N ILE A 6 -3.18 2.85 1.56
CA ILE A 6 -4.32 3.73 1.92
C ILE A 6 -4.54 4.82 0.87
N ALA A 7 -3.47 5.47 0.40
CA ALA A 7 -3.58 6.50 -0.63
C ALA A 7 -4.08 5.95 -1.97
N ALA A 8 -3.62 4.77 -2.39
CA ALA A 8 -4.06 4.12 -3.62
C ALA A 8 -5.55 3.70 -3.53
N ASP A 9 -5.97 3.13 -2.41
CA ASP A 9 -7.36 2.74 -2.17
C ASP A 9 -8.28 3.96 -2.07
N TYR A 10 -7.80 5.04 -1.44
CA TYR A 10 -8.54 6.31 -1.41
C TYR A 10 -8.78 6.89 -2.81
N PHE A 11 -7.77 6.88 -3.70
CA PHE A 11 -7.98 7.34 -5.07
C PHE A 11 -8.85 6.39 -5.89
N THR A 12 -8.82 5.10 -5.59
CA THR A 12 -9.74 4.11 -6.16
C THR A 12 -11.19 4.41 -5.75
N LEU A 13 -11.43 4.67 -4.46
CA LEU A 13 -12.72 5.06 -3.93
C LEU A 13 -13.23 6.35 -4.59
N ARG A 14 -12.37 7.38 -4.71
CA ARG A 14 -12.73 8.64 -5.39
C ARG A 14 -13.02 8.44 -6.87
N GLY A 15 -12.36 7.49 -7.52
CA GLY A 15 -12.70 7.06 -8.89
C GLY A 15 -14.11 6.47 -8.97
N PHE A 16 -14.53 5.66 -7.99
CA PHE A 16 -15.90 5.13 -7.93
C PHE A 16 -16.92 6.22 -7.61
N ASP A 17 -16.64 7.17 -6.74
CA ASP A 17 -17.50 8.32 -6.47
C ASP A 17 -17.81 9.10 -7.75
N ALA A 18 -16.76 9.47 -8.51
CA ALA A 18 -16.92 10.20 -9.76
C ALA A 18 -17.68 9.40 -10.83
N GLN A 19 -17.44 8.08 -10.94
CA GLN A 19 -18.19 7.22 -11.85
C GLN A 19 -19.68 7.15 -11.44
N ALA A 20 -19.96 7.00 -10.14
CA ALA A 20 -21.33 6.98 -9.63
C ALA A 20 -22.08 8.28 -9.94
N ALA A 21 -21.42 9.43 -9.80
CA ALA A 21 -21.99 10.73 -10.16
C ALA A 21 -22.34 10.81 -11.67
N ILE A 22 -21.46 10.31 -12.55
CA ILE A 22 -21.72 10.26 -13.99
C ILE A 22 -22.89 9.34 -14.32
N TYR A 23 -22.95 8.13 -13.74
CA TYR A 23 -24.07 7.23 -13.96
C TYR A 23 -25.38 7.82 -13.48
N LYS A 24 -25.41 8.47 -12.31
CA LYS A 24 -26.58 9.14 -11.77
C LYS A 24 -27.10 10.22 -12.71
N GLN A 25 -26.20 11.10 -13.22
CA GLN A 25 -26.56 12.11 -14.21
C GLN A 25 -27.12 11.50 -15.49
N SER A 26 -26.56 10.37 -15.94
CA SER A 26 -27.03 9.67 -17.12
C SER A 26 -28.41 9.01 -16.90
N ILE A 27 -28.68 8.46 -15.72
CA ILE A 27 -29.99 7.91 -15.34
C ILE A 27 -31.03 9.02 -15.39
N ASP A 28 -30.77 10.21 -14.82
CA ASP A 28 -31.68 11.35 -14.87
C ASP A 28 -31.98 11.80 -16.32
N LEU A 29 -30.92 11.78 -17.19
CA LEU A 29 -31.09 12.10 -18.61
C LEU A 29 -31.94 11.06 -19.33
N TYR A 30 -31.64 9.77 -19.12
CA TYR A 30 -32.37 8.67 -19.79
C TYR A 30 -33.80 8.54 -19.31
N THR A 31 -34.07 8.85 -18.03
CA THR A 31 -35.42 8.94 -17.50
C THR A 31 -36.27 10.03 -18.22
N LYS A 32 -35.65 11.20 -18.43
CA LYS A 32 -36.30 12.28 -19.22
C LYS A 32 -36.51 11.87 -20.66
N SER A 33 -35.53 11.22 -21.29
CA SER A 33 -35.64 10.69 -22.66
C SER A 33 -36.74 9.64 -22.77
N LEU A 34 -36.85 8.73 -21.81
CA LEU A 34 -37.91 7.70 -21.78
C LEU A 34 -39.30 8.33 -21.67
N ASN A 35 -39.49 9.32 -20.80
CA ASN A 35 -40.77 10.01 -20.66
C ASN A 35 -41.16 10.72 -21.95
N LEU A 36 -40.21 11.34 -22.65
CA LEU A 36 -40.45 11.98 -23.94
C LEU A 36 -40.89 10.93 -25.00
N VAL A 37 -40.13 9.83 -25.14
CA VAL A 37 -40.43 8.80 -26.12
C VAL A 37 -41.79 8.11 -25.80
N LYS A 38 -42.14 7.90 -24.51
CA LYS A 38 -43.48 7.40 -24.12
C LYS A 38 -44.60 8.36 -24.53
N ALA A 39 -44.37 9.65 -24.36
CA ALA A 39 -45.36 10.66 -24.81
C ALA A 39 -45.51 10.67 -26.35
N GLN A 40 -44.41 10.55 -27.08
CA GLN A 40 -44.43 10.42 -28.55
C GLN A 40 -45.11 9.12 -29.02
N PHE A 41 -44.90 8.01 -28.29
CA PHE A 41 -45.59 6.75 -28.59
C PHE A 41 -47.11 6.85 -28.39
N ALA A 42 -47.55 7.49 -27.28
CA ALA A 42 -48.96 7.76 -27.04
C ALA A 42 -49.60 8.66 -28.12
N GLY A 43 -48.80 9.56 -28.71
CA GLY A 43 -49.16 10.37 -29.87
C GLY A 43 -48.99 9.70 -31.23
N ALA A 44 -48.70 8.41 -31.29
CA ALA A 44 -48.42 7.64 -32.50
C ALA A 44 -47.27 8.17 -33.38
N ILE A 45 -46.30 8.92 -32.76
CA ILE A 45 -45.12 9.47 -33.42
C ILE A 45 -43.92 8.53 -33.30
N ALA A 46 -43.72 7.87 -32.14
CA ALA A 46 -42.67 6.92 -31.88
C ALA A 46 -43.18 5.46 -31.93
N SER A 47 -42.29 4.51 -32.13
CA SER A 47 -42.61 3.08 -32.13
C SER A 47 -42.46 2.46 -30.74
N ALA A 48 -43.12 1.31 -30.50
CA ALA A 48 -42.92 0.53 -29.26
C ALA A 48 -41.43 0.06 -29.15
N LEU A 49 -40.75 -0.14 -30.28
CA LEU A 49 -39.32 -0.47 -30.30
C LEU A 49 -38.45 0.65 -29.73
N ASP A 50 -38.79 1.91 -30.00
CA ASP A 50 -38.05 3.05 -29.49
C ASP A 50 -38.20 3.16 -27.96
N VAL A 51 -39.40 2.93 -27.42
CA VAL A 51 -39.63 2.86 -25.98
C VAL A 51 -38.77 1.75 -25.35
N ALA A 52 -38.82 0.53 -25.91
CA ALA A 52 -38.10 -0.61 -25.40
C ALA A 52 -36.56 -0.39 -25.40
N ARG A 53 -36.02 0.30 -26.42
CA ARG A 53 -34.59 0.65 -26.53
C ARG A 53 -34.17 1.61 -25.39
N VAL A 54 -34.94 2.66 -25.15
CA VAL A 54 -34.63 3.63 -24.08
C VAL A 54 -34.80 3.00 -22.71
N GLU A 55 -35.80 2.16 -22.49
CA GLU A 55 -35.98 1.39 -21.26
C GLU A 55 -34.78 0.46 -21.01
N SER A 56 -34.34 -0.27 -22.01
CA SER A 56 -33.13 -1.14 -21.93
C SER A 56 -31.89 -0.35 -21.55
N LEU A 57 -31.70 0.83 -22.16
CA LEU A 57 -30.56 1.72 -21.83
C LEU A 57 -30.64 2.21 -20.39
N LEU A 58 -31.81 2.65 -19.93
CA LEU A 58 -32.01 3.12 -18.55
C LEU A 58 -31.69 2.00 -17.54
N PHE A 59 -32.31 0.82 -17.67
CA PHE A 59 -32.12 -0.28 -16.73
C PHE A 59 -30.69 -0.83 -16.73
N SER A 60 -30.04 -0.88 -17.90
CA SER A 60 -28.63 -1.27 -17.97
C SER A 60 -27.71 -0.27 -17.25
N THR A 61 -28.04 1.02 -17.32
CA THR A 61 -27.28 2.09 -16.65
C THR A 61 -27.53 2.08 -15.14
N GLU A 62 -28.74 1.84 -14.69
CA GLU A 62 -29.08 1.64 -13.26
C GLU A 62 -28.34 0.42 -12.68
N THR A 63 -28.24 -0.66 -13.45
CA THR A 63 -27.47 -1.85 -13.07
C THR A 63 -25.98 -1.50 -12.87
N LYS A 64 -25.39 -0.73 -13.78
CA LYS A 64 -24.00 -0.26 -13.65
C LYS A 64 -23.81 0.65 -12.45
N TYR A 65 -24.74 1.55 -12.21
CA TYR A 65 -24.73 2.41 -11.02
C TYR A 65 -24.72 1.60 -9.72
N ALA A 66 -25.61 0.60 -9.59
CA ALA A 66 -25.64 -0.27 -8.43
C ALA A 66 -24.35 -1.07 -8.24
N GLN A 67 -23.74 -1.57 -9.34
CA GLN A 67 -22.46 -2.26 -9.30
C GLN A 67 -21.33 -1.34 -8.79
N ILE A 68 -21.27 -0.10 -9.28
CA ILE A 68 -20.25 0.88 -8.85
C ILE A 68 -20.43 1.24 -7.37
N GLN A 69 -21.66 1.40 -6.89
CA GLN A 69 -21.92 1.62 -5.47
C GLN A 69 -21.44 0.46 -4.59
N GLY A 70 -21.64 -0.78 -5.04
CA GLY A 70 -21.10 -1.96 -4.36
C GLY A 70 -19.57 -1.96 -4.31
N GLN A 71 -18.91 -1.65 -5.43
CA GLN A 71 -17.44 -1.55 -5.49
C GLN A 71 -16.89 -0.43 -4.60
N ARG A 72 -17.58 0.71 -4.56
CA ARG A 72 -17.27 1.82 -3.65
C ARG A 72 -17.31 1.37 -2.18
N GLN A 73 -18.35 0.66 -1.80
CA GLN A 73 -18.50 0.18 -0.43
C GLN A 73 -17.39 -0.82 -0.05
N VAL A 74 -17.01 -1.71 -0.96
CA VAL A 74 -15.88 -2.62 -0.74
C VAL A 74 -14.57 -1.86 -0.56
N ALA A 75 -14.30 -0.83 -1.38
CA ALA A 75 -13.11 0.01 -1.23
C ALA A 75 -13.11 0.80 0.09
N GLU A 76 -14.26 1.33 0.52
CA GLU A 76 -14.41 2.01 1.81
C GLU A 76 -14.10 1.07 2.99
N GLN A 77 -14.61 -0.17 2.94
CA GLN A 77 -14.33 -1.18 3.95
C GLN A 77 -12.85 -1.60 3.98
N ALA A 78 -12.19 -1.67 2.83
CA ALA A 78 -10.75 -1.94 2.76
C ALA A 78 -9.94 -0.84 3.46
N ILE A 79 -10.27 0.43 3.22
CA ILE A 79 -9.63 1.56 3.92
C ILE A 79 -9.87 1.48 5.43
N ALA A 80 -11.09 1.13 5.88
CA ALA A 80 -11.42 0.99 7.29
C ALA A 80 -10.50 0.01 8.00
N VAL A 81 -10.23 -1.15 7.38
CA VAL A 81 -9.31 -2.17 7.92
C VAL A 81 -7.88 -1.63 7.99
N LEU A 82 -7.42 -0.91 6.96
CA LEU A 82 -6.07 -0.35 6.93
C LEU A 82 -5.85 0.74 8.01
N VAL A 83 -6.89 1.45 8.42
CA VAL A 83 -6.84 2.44 9.51
C VAL A 83 -7.25 1.86 10.87
N ASN A 84 -7.38 0.52 10.95
CA ASN A 84 -7.74 -0.21 12.18
C ASN A 84 -9.10 0.21 12.77
N MET A 85 -10.08 0.51 11.92
CA MET A 85 -11.46 0.83 12.31
C MET A 85 -12.42 -0.27 11.90
N ALA A 86 -13.50 -0.45 12.65
CA ALA A 86 -14.54 -1.40 12.28
C ALA A 86 -15.27 -0.93 11.01
N PRO A 87 -15.35 -1.76 9.94
CA PRO A 87 -15.93 -1.36 8.65
C PRO A 87 -17.37 -0.83 8.77
N ALA A 88 -18.16 -1.32 9.72
CA ALA A 88 -19.55 -0.91 9.92
C ALA A 88 -19.70 0.53 10.45
N SER A 89 -18.70 1.07 11.14
CA SER A 89 -18.69 2.41 11.72
C SER A 89 -17.92 3.44 10.91
N PHE A 90 -17.16 2.98 9.91
CA PHE A 90 -16.33 3.85 9.08
C PHE A 90 -17.08 4.30 7.84
N LYS A 91 -17.08 5.61 7.58
CA LYS A 91 -17.71 6.20 6.40
C LYS A 91 -16.83 7.32 5.86
N ILE A 92 -16.76 7.40 4.54
CA ILE A 92 -16.12 8.48 3.80
C ILE A 92 -17.18 9.13 2.93
N ASP A 93 -17.41 10.42 3.08
CA ASP A 93 -18.40 11.13 2.28
C ASP A 93 -18.04 11.10 0.79
N PRO A 94 -19.01 10.82 -0.11
CA PRO A 94 -18.77 10.81 -1.54
C PRO A 94 -18.41 12.19 -2.07
N VAL A 95 -17.58 12.23 -3.10
CA VAL A 95 -17.20 13.47 -3.81
C VAL A 95 -17.40 13.26 -5.31
N ASP A 96 -18.21 14.11 -5.93
CA ASP A 96 -18.64 13.95 -7.32
C ASP A 96 -17.55 14.27 -8.36
N ASP A 97 -16.46 14.96 -7.97
CA ASP A 97 -15.41 15.40 -8.88
C ASP A 97 -14.04 14.85 -8.49
N LEU A 98 -13.37 14.22 -9.44
CA LEU A 98 -12.00 13.71 -9.28
C LEU A 98 -11.00 14.75 -9.81
N ARG A 99 -10.47 15.59 -8.90
CA ARG A 99 -9.46 16.57 -9.26
C ARG A 99 -8.08 15.94 -9.29
N VAL A 100 -7.43 16.04 -10.43
CA VAL A 100 -6.03 15.63 -10.60
C VAL A 100 -5.17 16.88 -10.50
N ALA A 101 -4.36 16.98 -9.44
CA ALA A 101 -3.31 17.99 -9.38
C ALA A 101 -2.27 17.71 -10.49
N LYS A 102 -1.76 18.77 -11.14
CA LYS A 102 -0.67 18.60 -12.10
C LYS A 102 0.56 18.05 -11.37
N PHE A 103 0.84 16.78 -11.60
CA PHE A 103 2.03 16.14 -11.06
C PHE A 103 3.21 16.41 -12.01
N THR A 104 4.18 17.19 -11.53
CA THR A 104 5.41 17.45 -12.27
C THR A 104 6.39 16.33 -11.94
N VAL A 105 6.60 15.44 -12.89
CA VAL A 105 7.60 14.38 -12.75
C VAL A 105 8.99 14.98 -12.97
N PRO A 106 9.97 14.76 -12.06
CA PRO A 106 11.34 15.17 -12.29
C PRO A 106 11.90 14.50 -13.54
N PRO A 107 12.61 15.22 -14.41
CA PRO A 107 13.12 14.66 -15.68
C PRO A 107 14.23 13.62 -15.51
N SER A 108 14.87 13.57 -14.36
CA SER A 108 15.85 12.54 -14.00
C SER A 108 15.73 12.19 -12.51
N ILE A 109 15.85 10.90 -12.20
CA ILE A 109 15.82 10.41 -10.84
C ILE A 109 17.26 10.06 -10.45
N PRO A 110 17.89 10.81 -9.52
CA PRO A 110 19.22 10.50 -9.03
C PRO A 110 19.23 9.11 -8.37
N SER A 111 20.26 8.31 -8.65
CA SER A 111 20.46 6.99 -8.01
C SER A 111 20.50 7.07 -6.46
N THR A 112 20.88 8.23 -5.92
CA THR A 112 20.87 8.52 -4.49
C THR A 112 19.47 8.45 -3.84
N LEU A 113 18.38 8.57 -4.60
CA LEU A 113 17.02 8.38 -4.07
C LEU A 113 16.73 6.91 -3.73
N LEU A 114 17.39 5.97 -4.39
CA LEU A 114 17.26 4.54 -4.08
C LEU A 114 17.92 4.18 -2.75
N GLU A 115 18.93 4.93 -2.30
CA GLU A 115 19.56 4.75 -0.99
C GLU A 115 18.58 5.01 0.18
N ARG A 116 17.50 5.75 -0.08
CA ARG A 116 16.46 6.01 0.91
C ARG A 116 15.48 4.85 1.06
N ARG A 117 15.51 3.86 0.16
CA ARG A 117 14.56 2.74 0.20
C ARG A 117 14.91 1.78 1.34
N PRO A 118 13.93 1.49 2.23
CA PRO A 118 14.16 0.61 3.38
C PRO A 118 14.42 -0.85 2.99
N ASP A 119 13.90 -1.32 1.85
CA ASP A 119 14.16 -2.67 1.33
C ASP A 119 15.62 -2.85 0.88
N ILE A 120 16.20 -1.85 0.22
CA ILE A 120 17.61 -1.84 -0.18
C ILE A 120 18.51 -1.79 1.07
N ALA A 121 18.21 -0.90 2.02
CA ALA A 121 18.94 -0.81 3.28
C ALA A 121 18.87 -2.13 4.08
N ALA A 122 17.72 -2.78 4.12
CA ALA A 122 17.55 -4.08 4.79
C ALA A 122 18.42 -5.17 4.13
N MET A 123 18.48 -5.22 2.81
CA MET A 123 19.32 -6.19 2.09
C MET A 123 20.81 -5.92 2.28
N GLU A 124 21.23 -4.66 2.33
CA GLU A 124 22.62 -4.29 2.67
C GLU A 124 23.01 -4.83 4.06
N ARG A 125 22.12 -4.69 5.06
CA ARG A 125 22.37 -5.21 6.42
C ARG A 125 22.43 -6.73 6.46
N ARG A 126 21.59 -7.43 5.69
CA ARG A 126 21.66 -8.90 5.55
C ARG A 126 22.94 -9.35 4.88
N MET A 127 23.42 -8.63 3.87
CA MET A 127 24.70 -8.91 3.25
C MET A 127 25.86 -8.70 4.24
N ALA A 128 25.80 -7.64 5.06
CA ALA A 128 26.78 -7.41 6.13
C ALA A 128 26.75 -8.51 7.21
N GLU A 129 25.57 -9.01 7.56
CA GLU A 129 25.39 -10.17 8.46
C GLU A 129 26.07 -11.43 7.89
N ALA A 130 25.80 -11.76 6.63
CA ALA A 130 26.43 -12.91 5.96
C ALA A 130 27.95 -12.77 5.89
N ASN A 131 28.48 -11.55 5.69
CA ASN A 131 29.91 -11.29 5.74
C ASN A 131 30.50 -11.55 7.13
N ARG A 132 29.80 -11.16 8.20
CA ARG A 132 30.21 -11.46 9.58
C ARG A 132 30.22 -12.96 9.87
N ALA A 133 29.28 -13.72 9.31
CA ALA A 133 29.25 -15.18 9.43
C ALA A 133 30.53 -15.85 8.85
N ILE A 134 31.14 -15.28 7.80
CA ILE A 134 32.44 -15.73 7.27
C ILE A 134 33.53 -15.54 8.34
N GLY A 135 33.53 -14.39 9.04
CA GLY A 135 34.44 -14.14 10.15
C GLY A 135 34.32 -15.19 11.25
N ILE A 136 33.09 -15.53 11.65
CA ILE A 136 32.81 -16.57 12.66
C ILE A 136 33.34 -17.94 12.17
N ALA A 137 33.08 -18.31 10.92
CA ALA A 137 33.56 -19.56 10.34
C ALA A 137 35.09 -19.62 10.25
N ARG A 138 35.78 -18.48 10.01
CA ARG A 138 37.23 -18.37 10.07
C ARG A 138 37.76 -18.50 11.49
N ALA A 139 37.09 -17.90 12.47
CA ALA A 139 37.46 -17.99 13.89
C ALA A 139 37.47 -19.44 14.39
N ALA A 140 36.63 -20.32 13.82
CA ALA A 140 36.57 -21.75 14.16
C ALA A 140 37.86 -22.54 13.83
N PHE A 141 38.80 -21.96 13.08
CA PHE A 141 40.13 -22.56 12.82
C PHE A 141 41.15 -22.23 13.90
N PHE A 142 40.88 -21.28 14.78
CA PHE A 142 41.78 -20.87 15.85
C PHE A 142 41.43 -21.55 17.17
N PRO A 143 42.38 -21.61 18.13
CA PRO A 143 42.15 -22.13 19.46
C PRO A 143 41.02 -21.37 20.16
N ASN A 144 40.11 -22.10 20.80
CA ASN A 144 39.03 -21.53 21.62
C ASN A 144 39.46 -21.60 23.10
N VAL A 145 39.56 -20.44 23.74
CA VAL A 145 39.86 -20.32 25.17
C VAL A 145 38.60 -20.01 25.92
N ARG A 146 38.19 -20.89 26.84
CA ARG A 146 37.02 -20.73 27.70
C ARG A 146 37.49 -20.60 29.15
N PHE A 147 37.01 -19.57 29.80
CA PHE A 147 37.09 -19.43 31.26
C PHE A 147 35.77 -19.87 31.87
N ARG A 148 35.84 -20.72 32.88
CA ARG A 148 34.69 -21.22 33.60
C ARG A 148 34.87 -20.94 35.09
N ALA A 149 33.85 -20.38 35.71
CA ALA A 149 33.78 -20.25 37.16
C ALA A 149 32.42 -20.81 37.58
N ASP A 150 32.44 -21.81 38.41
CA ASP A 150 31.24 -22.43 38.97
C ASP A 150 31.27 -22.24 40.49
N GLY A 151 30.12 -21.84 41.04
CA GLY A 151 29.97 -21.73 42.48
C GLY A 151 28.53 -22.09 42.85
N GLY A 152 28.36 -22.77 43.96
CA GLY A 152 27.05 -23.20 44.41
C GLY A 152 27.07 -23.66 45.85
N ILE A 153 25.90 -23.93 46.35
CA ILE A 153 25.65 -24.49 47.65
C ILE A 153 25.13 -25.91 47.44
N LEU A 154 25.84 -26.89 47.97
CA LEU A 154 25.36 -28.27 47.94
C LEU A 154 24.62 -28.52 49.23
N ASP A 155 23.31 -28.77 49.16
CA ASP A 155 22.51 -29.24 50.29
C ASP A 155 22.35 -30.75 50.15
N VAL A 156 22.88 -31.51 51.14
CA VAL A 156 22.85 -32.98 51.17
C VAL A 156 21.84 -33.49 52.20
N GLY A 157 20.94 -32.63 52.72
CA GLY A 157 20.01 -32.99 53.82
C GLY A 157 18.57 -33.10 53.38
N PHE A 158 17.91 -34.20 53.70
CA PHE A 158 16.48 -34.43 53.47
C PHE A 158 15.54 -33.87 54.53
N ASN A 159 16.04 -33.15 55.59
CA ASN A 159 15.22 -32.61 56.70
C ASN A 159 15.50 -31.15 56.95
N ALA A 160 14.44 -30.34 56.99
CA ALA A 160 14.48 -28.89 57.17
C ALA A 160 15.21 -28.37 58.44
N VAL A 161 15.37 -29.24 59.45
CA VAL A 161 16.06 -28.92 60.71
C VAL A 161 17.59 -29.11 60.64
N GLU A 162 18.08 -29.92 59.70
CA GLU A 162 19.51 -30.17 59.51
C GLU A 162 20.14 -29.29 58.42
N ILE A 163 19.36 -28.58 57.65
CA ILE A 163 19.80 -27.66 56.58
C ILE A 163 20.81 -26.60 57.09
N ALA A 164 20.70 -26.19 58.37
CA ALA A 164 21.59 -25.21 58.97
C ALA A 164 23.01 -25.73 59.33
N LYS A 165 23.21 -27.08 59.27
CA LYS A 165 24.48 -27.69 59.74
C LYS A 165 25.39 -28.19 58.61
N PHE A 166 24.91 -28.35 57.36
CA PHE A 166 25.71 -28.91 56.25
C PHE A 166 25.61 -28.16 54.94
N VAL A 167 25.51 -26.85 54.99
CA VAL A 167 25.66 -26.03 53.79
C VAL A 167 27.13 -26.01 53.39
N THR A 168 27.50 -26.88 52.46
CA THR A 168 28.85 -26.88 51.88
C THR A 168 28.85 -26.05 50.63
N GLY A 169 29.41 -24.83 50.72
CA GLY A 169 29.71 -24.04 49.54
C GLY A 169 30.84 -24.66 48.74
N PHE A 170 30.66 -24.83 47.47
CA PHE A 170 31.74 -25.19 46.57
C PHE A 170 31.97 -24.07 45.54
N TRP A 171 33.18 -23.87 45.13
CA TRP A 171 33.53 -23.02 44.03
C TRP A 171 34.68 -23.67 43.25
N SER A 172 34.64 -23.51 41.95
CA SER A 172 35.69 -23.93 41.05
C SER A 172 35.90 -22.89 39.96
N TYR A 173 37.13 -22.71 39.56
CA TYR A 173 37.47 -21.94 38.38
C TYR A 173 38.45 -22.73 37.54
N GLY A 174 38.38 -22.56 36.22
CA GLY A 174 39.26 -23.24 35.30
C GLY A 174 39.33 -22.54 33.94
N SER A 175 40.38 -22.80 33.22
CA SER A 175 40.48 -22.43 31.81
C SER A 175 40.62 -23.68 30.97
N LEU A 176 39.85 -23.74 29.89
CA LEU A 176 39.93 -24.80 28.88
C LEU A 176 40.39 -24.19 27.57
N VAL A 177 41.47 -24.74 27.01
CA VAL A 177 41.95 -24.40 25.67
C VAL A 177 41.65 -25.56 24.73
N GLU A 178 40.80 -25.35 23.76
CA GLU A 178 40.41 -26.35 22.75
C GLU A 178 41.10 -25.98 21.42
N VAL A 179 42.01 -26.83 20.96
CA VAL A 179 42.71 -26.64 19.69
C VAL A 179 42.16 -27.64 18.67
N PRO A 180 41.62 -27.17 17.54
CA PRO A 180 41.11 -28.05 16.51
C PRO A 180 42.23 -28.69 15.67
N ALA A 181 42.72 -29.86 16.06
CA ALA A 181 43.83 -30.54 15.37
C ALA A 181 43.39 -31.23 14.07
N PHE A 182 42.25 -31.92 14.08
CA PHE A 182 41.72 -32.60 12.90
C PHE A 182 40.20 -32.59 12.89
N GLY A 183 39.59 -32.27 11.75
CA GLY A 183 38.13 -32.18 11.60
C GLY A 183 37.59 -32.75 10.28
N GLY A 184 38.37 -33.63 9.59
CA GLY A 184 37.90 -34.31 8.38
C GLY A 184 37.36 -33.40 7.26
N GLY A 185 37.82 -32.15 7.18
CA GLY A 185 37.35 -31.18 6.18
C GLY A 185 36.09 -30.41 6.59
N TYR A 186 35.45 -30.75 7.72
CA TYR A 186 34.16 -30.11 8.17
C TYR A 186 34.28 -28.58 8.25
N ARG A 187 35.32 -28.04 8.88
CA ARG A 187 35.49 -26.57 9.02
C ARG A 187 35.68 -25.88 7.67
N ARG A 188 36.40 -26.54 6.74
CA ARG A 188 36.58 -26.01 5.37
C ARG A 188 35.26 -26.00 4.62
N ALA A 189 34.45 -27.06 4.72
CA ALA A 189 33.13 -27.12 4.11
C ALA A 189 32.19 -26.06 4.72
N GLN A 190 32.25 -25.86 6.04
CA GLN A 190 31.45 -24.83 6.71
C GLN A 190 31.86 -23.41 6.26
N LEU A 191 33.18 -23.15 6.10
CA LEU A 191 33.64 -21.87 5.54
C LEU A 191 33.16 -21.66 4.09
N GLN A 192 33.22 -22.71 3.25
CA GLN A 192 32.71 -22.64 1.89
C GLN A 192 31.19 -22.35 1.87
N LYS A 193 30.44 -22.99 2.76
CA LYS A 193 28.99 -22.73 2.92
C LYS A 193 28.72 -21.26 3.25
N THR A 194 29.48 -20.65 4.17
CA THR A 194 29.26 -19.22 4.50
C THR A 194 29.67 -18.30 3.35
N TRP A 195 30.67 -18.63 2.57
CA TRP A 195 31.00 -17.91 1.35
C TRP A 195 29.90 -17.99 0.29
N SER A 196 29.29 -19.15 0.10
CA SER A 196 28.17 -19.33 -0.82
C SER A 196 26.94 -18.55 -0.35
N ALA A 197 26.67 -18.54 0.95
CA ALA A 197 25.59 -17.73 1.54
C ALA A 197 25.82 -16.22 1.35
N TYR A 198 27.07 -15.75 1.47
CA TYR A 198 27.39 -14.35 1.20
C TYR A 198 27.15 -13.99 -0.27
N ARG A 199 27.57 -14.82 -1.22
CA ARG A 199 27.31 -14.59 -2.66
C ARG A 199 25.80 -14.59 -2.97
N GLU A 200 25.05 -15.46 -2.33
CA GLU A 200 23.59 -15.45 -2.44
C GLU A 200 22.99 -14.11 -1.97
N MET A 201 23.47 -13.56 -0.86
CA MET A 201 23.02 -12.26 -0.38
C MET A 201 23.44 -11.10 -1.30
N GLU A 202 24.63 -11.17 -1.91
CA GLU A 202 25.11 -10.23 -2.93
C GLU A 202 24.17 -10.22 -4.15
N ASP A 203 23.83 -11.41 -4.67
CA ASP A 203 22.91 -11.54 -5.81
C ASP A 203 21.49 -11.05 -5.46
N ARG A 204 21.01 -11.32 -4.25
CA ARG A 204 19.73 -10.82 -3.76
C ARG A 204 19.73 -9.30 -3.62
N TYR A 205 20.80 -8.71 -3.10
CA TYR A 205 20.96 -7.27 -3.04
C TYR A 205 20.90 -6.65 -4.44
N ARG A 206 21.67 -7.17 -5.39
CA ARG A 206 21.65 -6.72 -6.79
C ARG A 206 20.26 -6.84 -7.41
N SER A 207 19.57 -7.96 -7.19
CA SER A 207 18.19 -8.15 -7.66
C SER A 207 17.23 -7.13 -7.05
N THR A 208 17.34 -6.82 -5.77
CA THR A 208 16.51 -5.81 -5.09
C THR A 208 16.73 -4.43 -5.69
N VAL A 209 17.99 -4.04 -5.94
CA VAL A 209 18.33 -2.76 -6.57
C VAL A 209 17.77 -2.67 -8.00
N LEU A 210 17.95 -3.73 -8.82
CA LEU A 210 17.41 -3.76 -10.19
C LEU A 210 15.88 -3.70 -10.21
N ASN A 211 15.21 -4.38 -9.27
CA ASN A 211 13.77 -4.31 -9.13
C ASN A 211 13.30 -2.90 -8.72
N ALA A 212 14.04 -2.22 -7.84
CA ALA A 212 13.74 -0.85 -7.47
C ALA A 212 13.85 0.11 -8.67
N PHE A 213 14.88 -0.01 -9.49
CA PHE A 213 14.99 0.75 -10.75
C PHE A 213 13.82 0.47 -11.67
N ARG A 214 13.49 -0.81 -11.88
CA ARG A 214 12.35 -1.20 -12.73
C ARG A 214 11.03 -0.61 -12.24
N GLU A 215 10.78 -0.62 -10.92
CA GLU A 215 9.57 -0.02 -10.34
C GLU A 215 9.49 1.48 -10.63
N VAL A 216 10.59 2.20 -10.47
CA VAL A 216 10.64 3.64 -10.74
C VAL A 216 10.41 3.92 -12.22
N GLU A 217 11.13 3.26 -13.12
CA GLU A 217 11.01 3.46 -14.57
C GLU A 217 9.60 3.11 -15.08
N ASN A 218 9.02 2.00 -14.59
CA ASN A 218 7.67 1.60 -14.96
C ASN A 218 6.63 2.65 -14.54
N ASN A 219 6.67 3.11 -13.28
CA ASN A 219 5.71 4.08 -12.78
C ASN A 219 5.92 5.46 -13.42
N LEU A 220 7.15 5.84 -13.73
CA LEU A 220 7.48 7.07 -14.44
C LEU A 220 6.89 7.05 -15.86
N SER A 221 7.16 5.98 -16.60
CA SER A 221 6.65 5.78 -17.95
C SER A 221 5.11 5.75 -17.97
N LEU A 222 4.50 5.02 -17.02
CA LEU A 222 3.05 4.90 -16.90
C LEU A 222 2.41 6.26 -16.58
N THR A 223 2.94 7.01 -15.62
CA THR A 223 2.44 8.35 -15.26
C THR A 223 2.49 9.31 -16.45
N ASN A 224 3.58 9.33 -17.21
CA ASN A 224 3.71 10.16 -18.39
C ASN A 224 2.69 9.78 -19.48
N ARG A 225 2.49 8.49 -19.73
CA ARG A 225 1.53 8.00 -20.73
C ARG A 225 0.09 8.24 -20.31
N LEU A 226 -0.25 8.04 -19.04
CA LEU A 226 -1.59 8.31 -18.52
C LEU A 226 -1.91 9.80 -18.53
N THR A 227 -0.94 10.67 -18.30
CA THR A 227 -1.13 12.13 -18.44
C THR A 227 -1.53 12.49 -19.86
N LEU A 228 -0.80 12.00 -20.86
CA LEU A 228 -1.15 12.22 -22.27
C LEU A 228 -2.51 11.58 -22.64
N ALA A 229 -2.78 10.39 -22.12
CA ALA A 229 -4.06 9.70 -22.36
C ALA A 229 -5.23 10.49 -21.75
N ALA A 230 -5.07 11.06 -20.55
CA ALA A 230 -6.09 11.91 -19.91
C ALA A 230 -6.39 13.17 -20.72
N GLU A 231 -5.35 13.83 -21.25
CA GLU A 231 -5.51 15.02 -22.13
C GLU A 231 -6.27 14.67 -23.42
N ARG A 232 -5.95 13.55 -24.04
CA ARG A 232 -6.62 13.10 -25.28
C ARG A 232 -8.04 12.65 -25.02
N GLN A 233 -8.28 11.96 -23.91
CA GLN A 233 -9.62 11.52 -23.52
C GLN A 233 -10.51 12.70 -23.15
N ASP A 234 -9.98 13.74 -22.51
CA ASP A 234 -10.71 14.97 -22.22
C ASP A 234 -11.17 15.68 -23.50
N ALA A 235 -10.30 15.75 -24.51
CA ALA A 235 -10.66 16.25 -25.83
C ALA A 235 -11.75 15.36 -26.51
N ALA A 236 -11.66 14.04 -26.35
CA ALA A 236 -12.69 13.12 -26.86
C ALA A 236 -14.03 13.32 -26.17
N VAL A 237 -14.06 13.54 -24.85
CA VAL A 237 -15.28 13.90 -24.11
C VAL A 237 -15.89 15.17 -24.64
N GLY A 238 -15.09 16.21 -24.91
CA GLY A 238 -15.60 17.44 -25.51
C GLY A 238 -16.21 17.25 -26.90
N ALA A 239 -15.57 16.42 -27.74
CA ALA A 239 -16.07 16.10 -29.08
C ALA A 239 -17.38 15.29 -29.05
N THR A 240 -17.45 14.25 -28.19
CA THR A 240 -18.65 13.41 -28.04
C THR A 240 -19.82 14.21 -27.46
N PHE A 241 -19.56 15.10 -26.51
CA PHE A 241 -20.58 16.00 -25.96
C PHE A 241 -21.15 16.96 -27.01
N LYS A 242 -20.27 17.55 -27.86
CA LYS A 242 -20.73 18.36 -28.99
C LYS A 242 -21.58 17.56 -29.97
N ALA A 243 -21.17 16.33 -30.31
CA ALA A 243 -21.92 15.45 -31.18
C ALA A 243 -23.30 15.12 -30.58
N GLN A 244 -23.38 14.81 -29.28
CA GLN A 244 -24.64 14.56 -28.59
C GLN A 244 -25.58 15.75 -28.66
N ASN A 245 -25.08 16.97 -28.44
CA ASN A 245 -25.93 18.18 -28.50
C ASN A 245 -26.52 18.39 -29.90
N LEU A 246 -25.68 18.29 -30.95
CA LEU A 246 -26.14 18.40 -32.33
C LEU A 246 -27.15 17.30 -32.69
N THR A 247 -26.90 16.06 -32.28
CA THR A 247 -27.83 14.95 -32.52
C THR A 247 -29.14 15.16 -31.77
N THR A 248 -29.11 15.77 -30.57
CA THR A 248 -30.31 16.10 -29.81
C THR A 248 -31.15 17.15 -30.51
N GLU A 249 -30.54 18.19 -31.06
CA GLU A 249 -31.20 19.23 -31.85
C GLU A 249 -31.85 18.63 -33.12
N LEU A 250 -31.10 17.79 -33.85
CA LEU A 250 -31.60 17.09 -35.06
C LEU A 250 -32.79 16.16 -34.70
N TYR A 251 -32.70 15.44 -33.59
CA TYR A 251 -33.81 14.58 -33.14
C TYR A 251 -35.06 15.38 -32.79
N GLN A 252 -34.90 16.51 -32.10
CA GLN A 252 -36.02 17.42 -31.80
C GLN A 252 -36.66 18.02 -33.06
N GLY A 253 -35.85 18.26 -34.09
CA GLY A 253 -36.30 18.69 -35.41
C GLY A 253 -36.87 17.58 -36.32
N GLY A 254 -36.89 16.33 -35.85
CA GLY A 254 -37.35 15.17 -36.63
C GLY A 254 -36.38 14.73 -37.75
N LEU A 255 -35.13 15.21 -37.73
CA LEU A 255 -34.08 14.94 -38.73
C LEU A 255 -33.13 13.82 -38.33
N ALA A 256 -33.16 13.35 -37.08
CA ALA A 256 -32.41 12.21 -36.57
C ALA A 256 -33.33 11.17 -35.94
N SER A 257 -32.93 9.92 -35.91
CA SER A 257 -33.68 8.82 -35.30
C SER A 257 -33.39 8.73 -33.77
N SER A 258 -34.28 8.08 -33.04
CA SER A 258 -34.09 7.75 -31.63
C SER A 258 -32.81 6.91 -31.39
N LEU A 259 -32.48 6.05 -32.36
CA LEU A 259 -31.28 5.22 -32.33
C LEU A 259 -29.98 6.04 -32.36
N GLU A 260 -29.92 7.06 -33.24
CA GLU A 260 -28.78 7.97 -33.32
C GLU A 260 -28.58 8.75 -32.03
N LEU A 261 -29.68 9.22 -31.43
CA LEU A 261 -29.65 9.90 -30.13
C LEU A 261 -29.12 8.97 -29.02
N ILE A 262 -29.59 7.73 -28.96
CA ILE A 262 -29.10 6.72 -28.02
C ILE A 262 -27.60 6.49 -28.17
N TYR A 263 -27.11 6.31 -29.41
CA TYR A 263 -25.68 6.12 -29.69
C TYR A 263 -24.85 7.32 -29.23
N ALA A 264 -25.29 8.54 -29.49
CA ALA A 264 -24.62 9.74 -29.06
C ALA A 264 -24.58 9.86 -27.51
N GLN A 265 -25.64 9.52 -26.83
CA GLN A 265 -25.74 9.52 -25.36
C GLN A 265 -24.81 8.45 -24.75
N VAL A 266 -24.78 7.24 -25.29
CA VAL A 266 -23.91 6.16 -24.84
C VAL A 266 -22.43 6.53 -25.08
N ALA A 267 -22.12 7.16 -26.22
CA ALA A 267 -20.75 7.60 -26.51
C ALA A 267 -20.23 8.62 -25.47
N VAL A 268 -21.05 9.59 -25.06
CA VAL A 268 -20.68 10.55 -24.00
C VAL A 268 -20.50 9.85 -22.66
N LEU A 269 -21.43 8.97 -22.27
CA LEU A 269 -21.33 8.21 -21.01
C LEU A 269 -20.02 7.43 -20.97
N THR A 270 -19.73 6.66 -22.04
CA THR A 270 -18.51 5.84 -22.11
C THR A 270 -17.26 6.71 -22.05
N ALA A 271 -17.20 7.77 -22.87
CA ALA A 271 -16.02 8.67 -22.89
C ALA A 271 -15.75 9.32 -21.52
N ARG A 272 -16.81 9.72 -20.78
CA ARG A 272 -16.66 10.28 -19.43
C ARG A 272 -16.19 9.25 -18.41
N ILE A 273 -16.72 8.02 -18.45
CA ILE A 273 -16.31 6.95 -17.57
C ILE A 273 -14.83 6.60 -17.82
N ASP A 274 -14.42 6.46 -19.09
CA ASP A 274 -13.04 6.19 -19.46
C ASP A 274 -12.10 7.29 -18.94
N LEU A 275 -12.49 8.58 -19.06
CA LEU A 275 -11.71 9.69 -18.52
C LEU A 275 -11.51 9.58 -17.01
N VAL A 276 -12.56 9.26 -16.26
CA VAL A 276 -12.46 9.08 -14.80
C VAL A 276 -11.56 7.91 -14.44
N GLN A 277 -11.64 6.80 -15.18
CA GLN A 277 -10.78 5.64 -14.96
C GLN A 277 -9.31 5.99 -15.21
N ILE A 278 -9.00 6.67 -16.32
CA ILE A 278 -7.64 7.14 -16.63
C ILE A 278 -7.13 8.08 -15.52
N LYS A 279 -7.95 9.03 -15.06
CA LYS A 279 -7.57 9.95 -13.97
C LYS A 279 -7.33 9.22 -12.66
N ALA A 280 -8.16 8.24 -12.28
CA ALA A 280 -7.98 7.45 -11.08
C ALA A 280 -6.68 6.61 -11.16
N GLU A 281 -6.38 6.04 -12.32
CA GLU A 281 -5.15 5.28 -12.53
C GLU A 281 -3.91 6.17 -12.52
N LEU A 282 -3.98 7.38 -13.06
CA LEU A 282 -2.92 8.39 -12.97
C LEU A 282 -2.59 8.74 -11.53
N LEU A 283 -3.60 8.95 -10.69
CA LEU A 283 -3.41 9.22 -9.26
C LEU A 283 -2.77 8.03 -8.53
N ARG A 284 -3.22 6.80 -8.79
CA ARG A 284 -2.62 5.59 -8.23
C ARG A 284 -1.16 5.41 -8.69
N SER A 285 -0.88 5.66 -9.96
CA SER A 285 0.48 5.60 -10.51
C SER A 285 1.39 6.63 -9.86
N SER A 286 0.91 7.83 -9.57
CA SER A 286 1.68 8.87 -8.87
C SER A 286 2.01 8.47 -7.42
N VAL A 287 1.08 7.81 -6.72
CA VAL A 287 1.33 7.23 -5.38
C VAL A 287 2.39 6.12 -5.46
N ALA A 288 2.26 5.23 -6.45
CA ALA A 288 3.22 4.14 -6.67
C ALA A 288 4.62 4.66 -7.00
N LEU A 289 4.71 5.74 -7.80
CA LEU A 289 5.97 6.41 -8.11
C LEU A 289 6.59 7.01 -6.84
N ASN A 290 5.81 7.71 -6.02
CA ASN A 290 6.30 8.29 -4.76
C ASN A 290 6.82 7.19 -3.82
N ARG A 291 6.11 6.07 -3.70
CA ARG A 291 6.57 4.90 -2.94
C ARG A 291 7.86 4.31 -3.51
N ALA A 292 7.95 4.15 -4.84
CA ALA A 292 9.11 3.60 -5.51
C ALA A 292 10.38 4.47 -5.32
N LEU A 293 10.19 5.79 -5.19
CA LEU A 293 11.26 6.74 -4.87
C LEU A 293 11.69 6.74 -3.40
N GLY A 294 11.11 5.87 -2.57
CA GLY A 294 11.38 5.83 -1.13
C GLY A 294 10.73 6.98 -0.36
N GLY A 295 9.68 7.63 -0.92
CA GLY A 295 8.90 8.65 -0.24
C GLY A 295 7.93 8.06 0.78
N GLY A 296 7.44 8.92 1.67
CA GLY A 296 6.42 8.54 2.66
C GLY A 296 6.96 8.07 4.00
N TRP A 297 8.28 8.15 4.25
CA TRP A 297 8.86 7.94 5.56
C TRP A 297 10.11 8.82 5.75
N ASP A 298 10.42 9.15 7.00
CA ASP A 298 11.66 9.82 7.38
C ASP A 298 12.38 8.93 8.42
N ARG A 299 13.69 8.75 8.24
CA ARG A 299 14.53 8.01 9.18
C ARG A 299 14.46 8.58 10.61
N LYS A 300 14.17 9.87 10.74
CA LYS A 300 13.96 10.53 12.04
C LYS A 300 12.71 10.09 12.79
N GLN A 301 11.75 9.45 12.07
CA GLN A 301 10.52 8.91 12.65
C GLN A 301 10.69 7.46 13.15
N LEU A 302 11.84 6.84 12.88
CA LEU A 302 12.13 5.52 13.42
C LEU A 302 12.42 5.65 14.92
N PRO A 303 11.91 4.71 15.74
CA PRO A 303 12.23 4.69 17.16
C PRO A 303 13.75 4.54 17.35
N ALA A 304 14.32 5.26 18.31
CA ALA A 304 15.71 5.13 18.67
C ALA A 304 15.99 3.73 19.25
N ASP A 305 17.26 3.29 19.19
CA ASP A 305 17.65 1.95 19.67
C ASP A 305 17.26 1.70 21.13
N GLU A 306 17.27 2.74 21.96
CA GLU A 306 16.83 2.71 23.37
C GLU A 306 15.31 2.44 23.52
N GLN A 307 14.52 2.82 22.53
CA GLN A 307 13.07 2.58 22.50
C GLN A 307 12.73 1.17 22.01
N ILE A 308 13.62 0.56 21.21
CA ILE A 308 13.45 -0.80 20.68
C ILE A 308 13.93 -1.84 21.70
N GLN A 309 14.91 -1.48 22.54
CA GLN A 309 15.45 -2.33 23.62
C GLN A 309 15.01 -1.80 24.97
N PRO A 310 13.79 -2.09 25.42
CA PRO A 310 13.27 -1.57 26.69
C PRO A 310 13.95 -2.18 27.94
N PHE A 311 14.90 -3.12 27.75
CA PHE A 311 15.60 -3.76 28.86
C PHE A 311 17.05 -3.27 28.94
N GLY A 312 17.42 -2.66 30.06
CA GLY A 312 18.83 -2.43 30.41
C GLY A 312 19.57 -3.78 30.57
N THR A 313 20.88 -3.79 30.35
CA THR A 313 21.73 -4.99 30.35
C THR A 313 21.61 -5.86 31.62
N PHE A 314 21.08 -5.34 32.72
CA PHE A 314 20.89 -6.01 34.01
C PHE A 314 19.43 -6.02 34.50
N GLN A 315 18.46 -5.70 33.68
CA GLN A 315 17.06 -5.60 34.09
C GLN A 315 16.36 -6.94 33.96
N TYR A 316 16.58 -7.83 34.93
CA TYR A 316 15.94 -9.17 34.99
C TYR A 316 14.72 -9.22 35.89
N VAL A 317 14.27 -8.09 36.45
CA VAL A 317 13.35 -8.08 37.61
C VAL A 317 11.87 -8.18 37.24
N ASP A 318 11.48 -8.07 35.96
CA ASP A 318 10.05 -8.15 35.59
C ASP A 318 9.78 -8.93 34.31
N LEU A 319 10.24 -10.19 34.26
CA LEU A 319 9.99 -11.10 33.13
C LEU A 319 8.51 -11.51 32.97
N LYS A 320 7.62 -11.12 33.89
CA LYS A 320 6.19 -11.41 33.85
C LYS A 320 5.36 -10.39 33.07
N LYS A 321 5.91 -9.21 32.80
CA LYS A 321 5.25 -8.22 31.95
C LYS A 321 5.87 -8.30 30.55
N PRO A 322 5.05 -8.43 29.48
CA PRO A 322 5.57 -8.19 28.15
C PRO A 322 6.20 -6.79 28.13
N PRO A 323 7.30 -6.57 27.37
CA PRO A 323 7.81 -5.23 27.16
C PRO A 323 6.63 -4.34 26.74
N PRO A 324 6.56 -3.09 27.19
CA PRO A 324 5.55 -2.17 26.73
C PRO A 324 5.62 -2.25 25.20
N ALA A 325 4.51 -2.62 24.57
CA ALA A 325 4.45 -2.64 23.13
C ALA A 325 4.97 -1.27 22.71
N GLY A 326 6.09 -1.22 21.99
CA GLY A 326 6.62 -0.02 21.35
C GLY A 326 5.67 0.39 20.24
N GLY A 327 4.38 0.39 20.55
CA GLY A 327 3.30 0.89 19.75
C GLY A 327 3.31 2.38 19.88
N ILE A 328 3.36 3.06 18.77
CA ILE A 328 2.88 4.42 18.62
C ILE A 328 1.61 4.50 19.48
N ASP A 329 1.61 5.35 20.50
CA ASP A 329 0.40 5.59 21.27
C ASP A 329 -0.65 6.15 20.31
N VAL A 330 -1.56 5.27 19.88
CA VAL A 330 -2.61 5.59 18.89
C VAL A 330 -3.48 6.73 19.41
N ASN A 331 -3.57 6.88 20.73
CA ASN A 331 -4.28 8.00 21.38
C ASN A 331 -3.49 9.31 21.27
N ALA A 332 -2.17 9.27 21.37
CA ALA A 332 -1.32 10.46 21.17
C ALA A 332 -1.31 10.88 19.68
N ALA A 333 -1.30 9.92 18.75
CA ALA A 333 -1.39 10.18 17.31
C ALA A 333 -2.77 10.76 16.93
N ASN A 334 -3.87 10.22 17.47
CA ASN A 334 -5.21 10.74 17.24
C ASN A 334 -5.40 12.14 17.87
N ASN A 335 -4.81 12.42 19.02
CA ASN A 335 -4.84 13.75 19.63
C ASN A 335 -4.03 14.77 18.84
N ALA A 336 -2.92 14.37 18.22
CA ALA A 336 -2.12 15.25 17.35
C ALA A 336 -2.88 15.61 16.07
N VAL A 337 -3.56 14.63 15.44
CA VAL A 337 -4.37 14.85 14.24
C VAL A 337 -5.60 15.72 14.54
N ASN A 338 -6.28 15.50 15.66
CA ASN A 338 -7.43 16.32 16.06
C ASN A 338 -7.05 17.76 16.42
N ASN A 339 -5.87 17.99 17.01
CA ASN A 339 -5.39 19.34 17.30
C ASN A 339 -4.97 20.13 16.06
N ASP A 340 -4.52 19.47 14.97
CA ASP A 340 -4.21 20.16 13.72
C ASP A 340 -5.48 20.49 12.90
N LEU A 341 -6.55 19.70 13.04
CA LEU A 341 -7.82 19.95 12.36
C LEU A 341 -8.67 21.04 13.05
N THR A 342 -8.33 21.43 14.28
CA THR A 342 -9.06 22.46 15.05
C THR A 342 -8.41 23.84 15.02
N LYS A 343 -7.26 24.02 14.35
CA LYS A 343 -6.69 25.36 14.16
C LYS A 343 -7.40 26.06 13.00
N PRO A 344 -8.06 27.22 13.27
CA PRO A 344 -8.63 28.02 12.20
C PRO A 344 -7.51 28.52 11.29
N SER A 345 -7.68 28.32 9.97
CA SER A 345 -6.82 28.89 8.94
C SER A 345 -6.83 30.42 9.07
N VAL A 346 -5.76 30.99 9.57
CA VAL A 346 -5.52 32.42 9.50
C VAL A 346 -4.83 32.71 8.15
N HIS A 347 -5.60 33.31 7.27
CA HIS A 347 -5.30 34.05 6.01
C HIS A 347 -4.22 33.52 5.07
#